data_8fe17cf6dd536cbd1b33a1302ae36aac
#
_entry.id   8fe17cf6dd536cbd1b33a1302ae36aac
#
_cell.length_a   1.000
_cell.length_b   1.000
_cell.length_c   1.000
_cell.angle_alpha   90.00
_cell.angle_beta   90.00
_cell.angle_gamma   90.00
#
_symmetry.space_group_name_H-M   'P 1'
#
loop_
_entity.id
_entity.type
_entity.pdbx_description
1 polymer ?
#
loop_
_entity_poly.entity_id
_entity_poly.type
_entity_poly.pdbx_seq_one_letter_code
_entity_poly.pdbx_strand_id
1 'polypeptide(L)'
;MFLDFSKVFTRLNHNILLAKNVFNYSEVLHKSILFYEARRSGKLPDDNRIPYRGDSALDDMGNDGEDLVGGWYTDGSTVKFGFPMASSVTILAWGIIDFETAYRDAGEYYNALDSIKWATDYFIKCHVNTNEFYGQVGDGHTAYSVWGRPEELTIARPAWKITESNPGSDLAGETAASLAAASIVFRDSDLSYSNTLLRHAKELYNFAYNYRGIYSQSISRQTDYYSSWGYCDELAFAAAWLYRASGEENYYNQAEDLYYTHLTSYLSWAFTWDDKKAGVEMLMYQMRSEVNAGEPYKSAIKAYLDKWLPGGGISYTPKGLVWRSEWGSLRYAANTAFLAGLACKYNFEAKYCNFARDQIQYMLGSRGRSFVVGFGNNPPTQPNHRSSSCPDLPASCGWDEYYFDGPNPQTLYGALVGGPDQLDNYADNRADNKQNSVACDYNAGFQSAVAALKELGL
;
A
#
# COMPACT_ATOMS: atom_id res chain seq x y z
N MET A 1 -28.09 26.64 -46.87
CA MET A 1 -27.24 26.96 -45.72
C MET A 1 -26.93 25.60 -45.04
N PHE A 2 -25.85 24.93 -45.49
CA PHE A 2 -25.44 23.64 -44.88
C PHE A 2 -24.56 23.97 -43.66
N LEU A 3 -25.06 23.64 -42.49
CA LEU A 3 -24.26 23.71 -41.27
C LEU A 3 -23.19 22.62 -41.34
N ASP A 4 -21.94 23.05 -41.25
CA ASP A 4 -20.75 22.17 -41.27
C ASP A 4 -20.67 21.43 -39.92
N PHE A 5 -21.27 20.24 -39.88
CA PHE A 5 -21.27 19.34 -38.72
C PHE A 5 -19.87 18.89 -38.29
N SER A 6 -18.85 19.00 -39.17
CA SER A 6 -17.49 18.63 -38.85
C SER A 6 -16.86 19.53 -37.79
N LYS A 7 -17.19 20.82 -37.81
CA LYS A 7 -16.71 21.82 -36.85
C LYS A 7 -17.40 21.73 -35.48
N VAL A 8 -18.63 21.22 -35.42
CA VAL A 8 -19.35 20.99 -34.18
C VAL A 8 -18.80 19.74 -33.47
N PHE A 9 -18.52 18.66 -34.21
CA PHE A 9 -17.92 17.46 -33.66
C PHE A 9 -16.47 17.68 -33.19
N THR A 10 -15.69 18.50 -33.90
CA THR A 10 -14.30 18.81 -33.48
C THR A 10 -14.30 19.71 -32.25
N ARG A 11 -15.26 20.66 -32.11
CA ARG A 11 -15.41 21.48 -30.89
C ARG A 11 -15.95 20.69 -29.71
N LEU A 12 -16.89 19.74 -29.89
CA LEU A 12 -17.37 18.86 -28.84
C LEU A 12 -16.24 17.90 -28.35
N ASN A 13 -15.49 17.31 -29.28
CA ASN A 13 -14.32 16.49 -28.92
C ASN A 13 -13.20 17.31 -28.27
N HIS A 14 -13.01 18.57 -28.69
CA HIS A 14 -12.03 19.47 -28.05
C HIS A 14 -12.46 19.91 -26.65
N ASN A 15 -13.76 20.11 -26.41
CA ASN A 15 -14.29 20.43 -25.09
C ASN A 15 -14.40 19.21 -24.17
N ILE A 16 -14.53 17.99 -24.71
CA ILE A 16 -14.43 16.74 -23.96
C ILE A 16 -12.96 16.41 -23.64
N LEU A 17 -12.03 16.77 -24.54
CA LEU A 17 -10.57 16.72 -24.29
C LEU A 17 -10.05 17.82 -23.34
N LEU A 18 -10.83 18.89 -23.11
CA LEU A 18 -10.49 20.00 -22.22
C LEU A 18 -11.08 19.86 -20.80
N ALA A 19 -11.83 18.79 -20.49
CA ALA A 19 -11.97 18.30 -19.12
C ALA A 19 -10.68 17.56 -18.68
N LYS A 20 -9.52 18.11 -19.06
CA LYS A 20 -8.18 17.60 -18.74
C LYS A 20 -7.94 17.72 -17.25
N ASN A 21 -7.64 16.60 -16.67
CA ASN A 21 -6.94 16.38 -15.39
C ASN A 21 -6.93 17.63 -14.51
N VAL A 22 -7.88 17.71 -13.60
CA VAL A 22 -7.95 18.76 -12.57
C VAL A 22 -6.68 18.78 -11.72
N PHE A 23 -5.93 17.64 -11.71
CA PHE A 23 -4.73 17.44 -10.90
C PHE A 23 -3.54 16.94 -11.73
N ASN A 24 -2.34 17.38 -11.33
CA ASN A 24 -1.08 16.88 -11.89
C ASN A 24 -0.71 15.53 -11.25
N TYR A 25 -1.21 14.43 -11.82
CA TYR A 25 -0.93 13.09 -11.31
C TYR A 25 0.56 12.71 -11.31
N SER A 26 1.38 13.28 -12.18
CA SER A 26 2.84 13.09 -12.14
C SER A 26 3.45 13.66 -10.85
N GLU A 27 3.03 14.85 -10.43
CA GLU A 27 3.45 15.46 -9.17
C GLU A 27 2.97 14.63 -7.96
N VAL A 28 1.74 14.10 -8.04
CA VAL A 28 1.21 13.24 -6.96
C VAL A 28 2.03 11.96 -6.82
N LEU A 29 2.38 11.31 -7.94
CA LEU A 29 3.25 10.12 -7.94
C LEU A 29 4.63 10.43 -7.38
N HIS A 30 5.26 11.52 -7.82
CA HIS A 30 6.53 11.99 -7.27
C HIS A 30 6.47 12.14 -5.75
N LYS A 31 5.48 12.85 -5.24
CA LYS A 31 5.32 13.08 -3.80
C LYS A 31 5.00 11.80 -3.03
N SER A 32 4.19 10.90 -3.59
CA SER A 32 3.89 9.62 -2.95
C SER A 32 5.12 8.72 -2.83
N ILE A 33 6.04 8.77 -3.79
CA ILE A 33 7.32 8.06 -3.70
C ILE A 33 8.21 8.70 -2.62
N LEU A 34 8.28 10.03 -2.52
CA LEU A 34 8.98 10.71 -1.43
C LEU A 34 8.46 10.31 -0.05
N PHE A 35 7.14 10.01 0.08
CA PHE A 35 6.61 9.46 1.33
C PHE A 35 7.30 8.15 1.71
N TYR A 36 7.46 7.19 0.79
CA TYR A 36 8.14 5.92 1.09
C TYR A 36 9.63 6.12 1.39
N GLU A 37 10.30 7.05 0.73
CA GLU A 37 11.68 7.40 1.05
C GLU A 37 11.81 7.99 2.46
N ALA A 38 10.85 8.81 2.88
CA ALA A 38 10.80 9.34 4.24
C ALA A 38 10.56 8.25 5.31
N ARG A 39 10.09 7.08 4.92
CA ARG A 39 9.86 5.92 5.80
C ARG A 39 11.06 5.01 5.96
N ARG A 40 12.12 5.18 5.19
CA ARG A 40 13.31 4.33 5.21
C ARG A 40 13.94 4.28 6.61
N SER A 41 14.27 3.07 7.07
CA SER A 41 15.08 2.75 8.24
C SER A 41 16.43 2.21 7.77
N GLY A 42 17.45 2.31 8.60
CA GLY A 42 18.80 1.85 8.26
C GLY A 42 19.71 2.99 7.79
N LYS A 43 20.79 2.61 7.12
CA LYS A 43 21.73 3.56 6.50
C LYS A 43 21.14 4.08 5.21
N LEU A 44 20.88 5.37 5.13
CA LEU A 44 20.29 6.01 3.96
C LEU A 44 21.30 6.13 2.81
N PRO A 45 20.86 6.17 1.55
CA PRO A 45 21.73 6.37 0.40
C PRO A 45 22.28 7.81 0.38
N ASP A 46 23.44 8.01 -0.27
CA ASP A 46 24.10 9.32 -0.35
C ASP A 46 23.25 10.36 -1.10
N ASP A 47 22.38 9.93 -1.99
CA ASP A 47 21.44 10.74 -2.75
C ASP A 47 20.05 10.84 -2.10
N ASN A 48 19.94 10.60 -0.78
CA ASN A 48 18.69 10.70 -0.04
C ASN A 48 17.98 12.04 -0.31
N ARG A 49 16.74 11.96 -0.83
CA ARG A 49 15.92 13.13 -1.22
C ARG A 49 15.15 13.78 -0.07
N ILE A 50 15.20 13.19 1.13
CA ILE A 50 14.46 13.66 2.32
C ILE A 50 15.42 14.34 3.29
N PRO A 51 15.54 15.69 3.25
CA PRO A 51 16.63 16.39 3.92
C PRO A 51 16.61 16.31 5.46
N TYR A 52 15.44 16.07 6.06
CA TYR A 52 15.29 15.91 7.52
C TYR A 52 15.46 14.47 8.01
N ARG A 53 15.74 13.51 7.09
CA ARG A 53 15.99 12.13 7.44
C ARG A 53 17.47 11.80 7.35
N GLY A 54 17.95 11.03 8.34
CA GLY A 54 19.28 10.50 8.45
C GLY A 54 19.29 8.99 8.74
N ASP A 55 20.48 8.44 8.96
CA ASP A 55 20.66 7.05 9.35
C ASP A 55 19.99 6.79 10.69
N SER A 56 19.32 5.64 10.81
CA SER A 56 18.57 5.30 12.02
C SER A 56 18.42 3.78 12.18
N ALA A 57 18.31 3.32 13.43
CA ALA A 57 18.13 1.90 13.76
C ALA A 57 19.20 1.01 13.07
N LEU A 58 20.47 1.44 13.14
CA LEU A 58 21.60 0.74 12.53
C LEU A 58 21.99 -0.54 13.28
N ASP A 59 21.49 -0.71 14.51
CA ASP A 59 21.73 -1.85 15.38
C ASP A 59 20.53 -2.81 15.42
N ASP A 60 19.56 -2.68 14.51
CA ASP A 60 18.43 -3.61 14.41
C ASP A 60 18.95 -5.02 14.08
N MET A 61 18.70 -5.95 15.00
CA MET A 61 19.17 -7.34 14.86
C MET A 61 18.15 -8.36 15.36
N GLY A 62 18.26 -9.58 14.85
CA GLY A 62 17.53 -10.73 15.33
C GLY A 62 18.07 -11.29 16.64
N ASN A 63 17.42 -12.35 17.14
CA ASN A 63 17.76 -12.95 18.44
C ASN A 63 19.14 -13.62 18.47
N ASP A 64 19.63 -14.04 17.32
CA ASP A 64 20.92 -14.72 17.15
C ASP A 64 21.95 -13.83 16.43
N GLY A 65 21.67 -12.52 16.34
CA GLY A 65 22.56 -11.52 15.74
C GLY A 65 22.37 -11.32 14.24
N GLU A 66 21.25 -11.78 13.68
CA GLU A 66 20.94 -11.60 12.26
C GLU A 66 20.75 -10.12 11.93
N ASP A 67 21.26 -9.68 10.78
CA ASP A 67 21.12 -8.30 10.31
C ASP A 67 19.65 -8.00 9.88
N LEU A 68 18.99 -7.14 10.65
CA LEU A 68 17.64 -6.65 10.37
C LEU A 68 17.61 -5.14 10.09
N VAL A 69 18.73 -4.56 9.72
CA VAL A 69 18.84 -3.15 9.32
C VAL A 69 18.19 -2.94 7.96
N GLY A 70 17.39 -1.87 7.80
CA GLY A 70 16.67 -1.54 6.57
C GLY A 70 15.16 -1.60 6.73
N GLY A 71 14.42 -1.68 5.61
CA GLY A 71 12.97 -1.66 5.58
C GLY A 71 12.36 -0.30 5.88
N TRP A 72 11.06 -0.27 6.11
CA TRP A 72 10.30 0.95 6.41
C TRP A 72 9.78 0.96 7.84
N TYR A 73 9.78 2.11 8.47
CA TYR A 73 8.86 2.38 9.57
C TYR A 73 7.44 2.40 9.03
N THR A 74 6.60 1.48 9.46
CA THR A 74 5.36 1.16 8.75
C THR A 74 4.28 2.22 8.91
N ASP A 75 4.22 2.85 10.08
CA ASP A 75 3.26 3.91 10.44
C ASP A 75 3.96 5.18 10.95
N GLY A 76 3.24 6.09 11.59
CA GLY A 76 3.82 7.31 12.18
C GLY A 76 4.86 7.07 13.28
N SER A 77 5.05 5.81 13.73
CA SER A 77 6.02 5.40 14.75
C SER A 77 7.37 4.96 14.15
N THR A 78 8.15 4.26 14.95
CA THR A 78 9.46 3.71 14.57
C THR A 78 9.48 2.17 14.56
N VAL A 79 8.29 1.55 14.48
CA VAL A 79 8.16 0.08 14.39
C VAL A 79 8.16 -0.36 12.94
N LYS A 80 8.79 -1.51 12.67
CA LYS A 80 8.73 -2.22 11.41
C LYS A 80 7.74 -3.37 11.54
N PHE A 81 6.49 -3.15 11.14
CA PHE A 81 5.46 -4.18 11.06
C PHE A 81 5.53 -4.87 9.69
N GLY A 82 5.98 -6.12 9.66
CA GLY A 82 6.25 -6.84 8.40
C GLY A 82 5.00 -7.07 7.55
N PHE A 83 3.86 -7.39 8.15
CA PHE A 83 2.66 -7.75 7.39
C PHE A 83 2.09 -6.56 6.58
N PRO A 84 1.76 -5.37 7.17
CA PRO A 84 1.32 -4.23 6.37
C PRO A 84 2.42 -3.68 5.45
N MET A 85 3.71 -3.87 5.78
CA MET A 85 4.80 -3.53 4.87
C MET A 85 4.77 -4.42 3.62
N ALA A 86 4.64 -5.73 3.77
CA ALA A 86 4.54 -6.67 2.65
C ALA A 86 3.33 -6.39 1.77
N SER A 87 2.15 -6.15 2.37
CA SER A 87 0.95 -5.76 1.64
C SER A 87 1.16 -4.47 0.84
N SER A 88 1.85 -3.49 1.41
CA SER A 88 2.19 -2.25 0.69
C SER A 88 3.06 -2.52 -0.52
N VAL A 89 4.10 -3.35 -0.37
CA VAL A 89 4.99 -3.73 -1.48
C VAL A 89 4.23 -4.46 -2.58
N THR A 90 3.34 -5.40 -2.23
CA THR A 90 2.52 -6.13 -3.22
C THR A 90 1.68 -5.17 -4.06
N ILE A 91 0.97 -4.24 -3.42
CA ILE A 91 0.10 -3.27 -4.10
C ILE A 91 0.91 -2.29 -4.95
N LEU A 92 2.05 -1.79 -4.46
CA LEU A 92 2.95 -0.91 -5.21
C LEU A 92 3.53 -1.62 -6.44
N ALA A 93 4.03 -2.85 -6.26
CA ALA A 93 4.54 -3.67 -7.37
C ALA A 93 3.43 -3.94 -8.41
N TRP A 94 2.21 -4.26 -7.96
CA TRP A 94 1.07 -4.42 -8.85
C TRP A 94 0.76 -3.16 -9.65
N GLY A 95 0.80 -1.99 -8.99
CA GLY A 95 0.63 -0.70 -9.66
C GLY A 95 1.70 -0.43 -10.72
N ILE A 96 2.97 -0.78 -10.46
CA ILE A 96 4.06 -0.64 -11.44
C ILE A 96 3.87 -1.62 -12.61
N ILE A 97 3.53 -2.88 -12.35
CA ILE A 97 3.34 -3.91 -13.39
C ILE A 97 2.20 -3.53 -14.34
N ASP A 98 1.11 -3.04 -13.80
CA ASP A 98 -0.09 -2.76 -14.61
C ASP A 98 -0.14 -1.33 -15.16
N PHE A 99 0.60 -0.37 -14.60
CA PHE A 99 0.57 1.05 -15.00
C PHE A 99 1.98 1.65 -15.13
N GLU A 100 2.91 0.89 -15.70
CA GLU A 100 4.32 1.28 -15.86
C GLU A 100 4.50 2.59 -16.61
N THR A 101 3.70 2.82 -17.67
CA THR A 101 3.74 4.03 -18.49
C THR A 101 3.51 5.28 -17.64
N ALA A 102 2.62 5.21 -16.64
CA ALA A 102 2.38 6.34 -15.75
C ALA A 102 3.61 6.75 -14.95
N TYR A 103 4.38 5.78 -14.44
CA TYR A 103 5.62 6.02 -13.70
C TYR A 103 6.73 6.54 -14.60
N ARG A 104 6.88 5.98 -15.81
CA ARG A 104 7.87 6.45 -16.80
C ARG A 104 7.59 7.88 -17.25
N ASP A 105 6.34 8.20 -17.58
CA ASP A 105 5.90 9.54 -18.00
C ASP A 105 5.97 10.58 -16.86
N ALA A 106 5.96 10.12 -15.61
CA ALA A 106 6.18 10.98 -14.44
C ALA A 106 7.68 11.20 -14.16
N GLY A 107 8.59 10.45 -14.81
CA GLY A 107 10.01 10.45 -14.52
C GLY A 107 10.39 9.73 -13.22
N GLU A 108 9.46 8.94 -12.64
CA GLU A 108 9.59 8.36 -11.31
C GLU A 108 9.74 6.82 -11.32
N TYR A 109 9.91 6.22 -12.49
CA TYR A 109 9.98 4.75 -12.61
C TYR A 109 11.10 4.14 -11.75
N TYR A 110 12.33 4.66 -11.89
CA TYR A 110 13.47 4.12 -11.13
C TYR A 110 13.36 4.39 -9.63
N ASN A 111 12.85 5.56 -9.21
CA ASN A 111 12.61 5.85 -7.80
C ASN A 111 11.54 4.93 -7.20
N ALA A 112 10.53 4.53 -7.98
CA ALA A 112 9.54 3.54 -7.57
C ALA A 112 10.18 2.13 -7.40
N LEU A 113 11.08 1.74 -8.31
CA LEU A 113 11.85 0.51 -8.19
C LEU A 113 12.72 0.52 -6.93
N ASP A 114 13.46 1.61 -6.67
CA ASP A 114 14.31 1.77 -5.48
C ASP A 114 13.50 1.70 -4.19
N SER A 115 12.28 2.26 -4.18
CA SER A 115 11.40 2.14 -3.02
C SER A 115 11.00 0.69 -2.75
N ILE A 116 10.62 -0.07 -3.80
CA ILE A 116 10.30 -1.51 -3.65
C ILE A 116 11.54 -2.28 -3.23
N LYS A 117 12.70 -2.00 -3.84
CA LYS A 117 13.96 -2.68 -3.51
C LYS A 117 14.35 -2.48 -2.05
N TRP A 118 14.17 -1.30 -1.50
CA TRP A 118 14.45 -1.01 -0.09
C TRP A 118 13.72 -1.95 0.87
N ALA A 119 12.45 -2.22 0.60
CA ALA A 119 11.65 -3.12 1.42
C ALA A 119 11.95 -4.59 1.13
N THR A 120 12.14 -4.97 -0.14
CA THR A 120 12.42 -6.37 -0.49
C THR A 120 13.80 -6.83 -0.07
N ASP A 121 14.82 -5.97 -0.08
CA ASP A 121 16.14 -6.25 0.51
C ASP A 121 16.01 -6.55 2.02
N TYR A 122 15.16 -5.80 2.73
CA TYR A 122 14.86 -6.06 4.14
C TYR A 122 14.14 -7.40 4.34
N PHE A 123 13.16 -7.73 3.50
CA PHE A 123 12.48 -9.04 3.59
C PHE A 123 13.42 -10.22 3.36
N ILE A 124 14.41 -10.08 2.45
CA ILE A 124 15.44 -11.09 2.26
C ILE A 124 16.26 -11.30 3.54
N LYS A 125 16.64 -10.21 4.25
CA LYS A 125 17.31 -10.28 5.55
C LYS A 125 16.44 -10.91 6.63
N CYS A 126 15.14 -10.60 6.64
CA CYS A 126 14.18 -11.18 7.59
C CYS A 126 13.97 -12.68 7.38
N HIS A 127 14.19 -13.21 6.17
CA HIS A 127 14.07 -14.63 5.83
C HIS A 127 15.38 -15.35 6.15
N VAL A 128 15.61 -15.59 7.43
CA VAL A 128 16.89 -16.06 7.99
C VAL A 128 17.11 -17.56 7.84
N ASN A 129 16.03 -18.33 7.61
CA ASN A 129 16.07 -19.77 7.35
C ASN A 129 14.83 -20.16 6.54
N THR A 130 14.82 -21.34 5.91
CA THR A 130 13.73 -21.83 5.04
C THR A 130 12.34 -21.69 5.67
N ASN A 131 12.21 -21.92 6.99
CA ASN A 131 10.97 -21.87 7.74
C ASN A 131 11.05 -20.89 8.93
N GLU A 132 11.81 -19.80 8.79
CA GLU A 132 11.93 -18.76 9.80
C GLU A 132 11.94 -17.37 9.16
N PHE A 133 11.05 -16.51 9.63
CA PHE A 133 10.92 -15.15 9.10
C PHE A 133 10.66 -14.14 10.22
N TYR A 134 11.47 -13.07 10.31
CA TYR A 134 11.24 -11.97 11.25
C TYR A 134 10.09 -11.07 10.76
N GLY A 135 9.01 -11.06 11.54
CA GLY A 135 7.77 -10.32 11.21
C GLY A 135 7.65 -8.95 11.84
N GLN A 136 8.48 -8.65 12.87
CA GLN A 136 8.44 -7.34 13.52
C GLN A 136 9.80 -7.00 14.13
N VAL A 137 10.17 -5.71 14.01
CA VAL A 137 11.31 -5.10 14.73
C VAL A 137 10.84 -3.83 15.41
N GLY A 138 11.10 -3.73 16.71
CA GLY A 138 10.60 -2.71 17.60
C GLY A 138 9.27 -3.10 18.25
N ASP A 139 9.11 -2.73 19.53
CA ASP A 139 7.89 -2.96 20.30
C ASP A 139 6.95 -1.77 20.18
N GLY A 140 5.68 -2.00 19.82
CA GLY A 140 4.70 -0.95 19.62
C GLY A 140 4.45 -0.14 20.89
N HIS A 141 4.23 -0.80 22.05
CA HIS A 141 3.98 -0.10 23.31
C HIS A 141 5.14 0.82 23.68
N THR A 142 6.38 0.31 23.55
CA THR A 142 7.58 1.10 23.82
C THR A 142 7.72 2.25 22.82
N ALA A 143 7.53 2.00 21.53
CA ALA A 143 7.65 3.03 20.51
C ALA A 143 6.58 4.13 20.64
N TYR A 144 5.35 3.78 21.06
CA TYR A 144 4.30 4.76 21.28
C TYR A 144 4.42 5.50 22.64
N SER A 145 5.24 5.02 23.56
CA SER A 145 5.52 5.71 24.84
C SER A 145 6.52 6.86 24.71
N VAL A 146 7.20 7.00 23.56
CA VAL A 146 8.17 8.06 23.31
C VAL A 146 7.78 8.85 22.06
N TRP A 147 8.14 10.14 22.04
CA TRP A 147 8.04 10.97 20.86
C TRP A 147 9.40 11.55 20.54
N GLY A 148 9.85 11.44 19.29
CA GLY A 148 11.17 11.88 18.88
C GLY A 148 11.51 11.33 17.48
N ARG A 149 12.59 11.83 16.90
CA ARG A 149 13.03 11.42 15.57
C ARG A 149 13.71 10.04 15.59
N PRO A 150 13.58 9.26 14.52
CA PRO A 150 14.20 7.93 14.43
C PRO A 150 15.72 7.94 14.57
N GLU A 151 16.37 9.01 14.18
CA GLU A 151 17.83 9.23 14.20
C GLU A 151 18.41 9.29 15.62
N GLU A 152 17.57 9.55 16.62
CA GLU A 152 17.95 9.67 18.04
C GLU A 152 17.32 8.58 18.91
N LEU A 153 16.92 7.44 18.32
CA LEU A 153 16.31 6.34 19.04
C LEU A 153 17.26 5.73 20.07
N THR A 154 16.80 5.71 21.34
CA THR A 154 17.52 5.06 22.46
C THR A 154 16.73 3.92 23.09
N ILE A 155 15.51 3.65 22.59
CA ILE A 155 14.65 2.58 23.11
C ILE A 155 15.10 1.22 22.58
N ALA A 156 14.85 0.18 23.39
CA ALA A 156 15.09 -1.20 22.96
C ALA A 156 14.24 -1.54 21.72
N ARG A 157 14.83 -2.26 20.80
CA ARG A 157 14.21 -2.67 19.53
C ARG A 157 14.25 -4.21 19.38
N PRO A 158 13.47 -4.93 20.20
CA PRO A 158 13.39 -6.39 20.09
C PRO A 158 12.77 -6.80 18.74
N ALA A 159 13.15 -8.00 18.29
CA ALA A 159 12.62 -8.57 17.05
C ALA A 159 11.89 -9.90 17.34
N TRP A 160 10.87 -10.19 16.56
CA TRP A 160 10.07 -11.41 16.67
C TRP A 160 9.94 -12.09 15.32
N LYS A 161 10.12 -13.42 15.32
CA LYS A 161 10.01 -14.26 14.12
C LYS A 161 8.90 -15.29 14.25
N ILE A 162 8.37 -15.67 13.10
CA ILE A 162 7.54 -16.86 12.93
C ILE A 162 8.44 -18.05 12.58
N THR A 163 8.04 -19.24 13.02
CA THR A 163 8.77 -20.51 12.88
C THR A 163 7.78 -21.64 12.62
N GLU A 164 8.27 -22.87 12.40
CA GLU A 164 7.40 -24.04 12.27
C GLU A 164 6.51 -24.27 13.50
N SER A 165 7.03 -24.02 14.71
CA SER A 165 6.27 -24.18 15.97
C SER A 165 5.43 -22.98 16.35
N ASN A 166 5.72 -21.80 15.79
CA ASN A 166 5.00 -20.56 15.98
C ASN A 166 4.70 -19.95 14.60
N PRO A 167 3.76 -20.54 13.84
CA PRO A 167 3.55 -20.19 12.43
C PRO A 167 2.84 -18.85 12.23
N GLY A 168 2.90 -18.36 11.00
CA GLY A 168 2.24 -17.13 10.55
C GLY A 168 2.04 -17.16 9.05
N SER A 169 1.07 -17.96 8.60
CA SER A 169 0.81 -18.18 7.18
C SER A 169 0.32 -16.93 6.45
N ASP A 170 -0.37 -16.05 7.15
CA ASP A 170 -0.77 -14.71 6.71
C ASP A 170 0.45 -13.84 6.38
N LEU A 171 1.35 -13.65 7.34
CA LEU A 171 2.58 -12.87 7.18
C LEU A 171 3.51 -13.47 6.11
N ALA A 172 3.79 -14.77 6.19
CA ALA A 172 4.69 -15.43 5.25
C ALA A 172 4.08 -15.49 3.83
N GLY A 173 2.77 -15.71 3.72
CA GLY A 173 2.02 -15.69 2.47
C GLY A 173 2.05 -14.32 1.81
N GLU A 174 1.74 -13.26 2.56
CA GLU A 174 1.79 -11.90 2.00
C GLU A 174 3.20 -11.47 1.62
N THR A 175 4.22 -11.85 2.42
CA THR A 175 5.61 -11.59 2.04
C THR A 175 6.00 -12.36 0.78
N ALA A 176 5.54 -13.60 0.62
CA ALA A 176 5.73 -14.37 -0.62
C ALA A 176 5.07 -13.68 -1.82
N ALA A 177 3.84 -13.16 -1.67
CA ALA A 177 3.14 -12.39 -2.70
C ALA A 177 3.93 -11.14 -3.10
N SER A 178 4.45 -10.39 -2.12
CA SER A 178 5.22 -9.18 -2.35
C SER A 178 6.52 -9.43 -3.11
N LEU A 179 7.26 -10.49 -2.72
CA LEU A 179 8.50 -10.87 -3.40
C LEU A 179 8.24 -11.44 -4.80
N ALA A 180 7.15 -12.21 -5.00
CA ALA A 180 6.74 -12.69 -6.31
C ALA A 180 6.35 -11.53 -7.24
N ALA A 181 5.57 -10.57 -6.77
CA ALA A 181 5.19 -9.37 -7.53
C ALA A 181 6.44 -8.53 -7.86
N ALA A 182 7.31 -8.28 -6.89
CA ALA A 182 8.57 -7.56 -7.09
C ALA A 182 9.49 -8.28 -8.09
N SER A 183 9.53 -9.62 -8.11
CA SER A 183 10.33 -10.36 -9.09
C SER A 183 9.92 -10.05 -10.54
N ILE A 184 8.64 -9.78 -10.79
CA ILE A 184 8.16 -9.36 -12.12
C ILE A 184 8.67 -7.95 -12.43
N VAL A 185 8.60 -7.03 -11.47
CA VAL A 185 9.05 -5.63 -11.63
C VAL A 185 10.54 -5.55 -12.01
N PHE A 186 11.37 -6.40 -11.41
CA PHE A 186 12.82 -6.39 -11.64
C PHE A 186 13.29 -7.29 -12.80
N ARG A 187 12.38 -8.05 -13.43
CA ARG A 187 12.75 -9.07 -14.44
C ARG A 187 13.60 -8.51 -15.57
N ASP A 188 13.25 -7.35 -16.09
CA ASP A 188 13.91 -6.74 -17.25
C ASP A 188 15.11 -5.87 -16.84
N SER A 189 15.14 -5.34 -15.62
CA SER A 189 16.21 -4.44 -15.16
C SER A 189 17.32 -5.16 -14.39
N ASP A 190 16.99 -6.20 -13.62
CA ASP A 190 17.93 -7.01 -12.83
C ASP A 190 17.41 -8.45 -12.68
N LEU A 191 17.70 -9.28 -13.67
CA LEU A 191 17.27 -10.68 -13.69
C LEU A 191 17.84 -11.50 -12.53
N SER A 192 19.05 -11.19 -12.03
CA SER A 192 19.65 -11.88 -10.90
C SER A 192 18.87 -11.60 -9.62
N TYR A 193 18.52 -10.35 -9.41
CA TYR A 193 17.69 -9.93 -8.28
C TYR A 193 16.28 -10.50 -8.38
N SER A 194 15.67 -10.43 -9.56
CA SER A 194 14.36 -11.04 -9.84
C SER A 194 14.32 -12.53 -9.46
N ASN A 195 15.34 -13.30 -9.86
CA ASN A 195 15.45 -14.72 -9.51
C ASN A 195 15.62 -14.94 -8.00
N THR A 196 16.37 -14.07 -7.31
CA THR A 196 16.54 -14.10 -5.86
C THR A 196 15.21 -13.89 -5.16
N LEU A 197 14.47 -12.87 -5.56
CA LEU A 197 13.13 -12.58 -5.03
C LEU A 197 12.17 -13.75 -5.23
N LEU A 198 12.13 -14.31 -6.43
CA LEU A 198 11.24 -15.43 -6.75
C LEU A 198 11.58 -16.69 -5.94
N ARG A 199 12.86 -16.95 -5.69
CA ARG A 199 13.31 -18.07 -4.83
C ARG A 199 12.80 -17.88 -3.41
N HIS A 200 13.03 -16.72 -2.78
CA HIS A 200 12.53 -16.41 -1.44
C HIS A 200 11.00 -16.47 -1.37
N ALA A 201 10.31 -15.99 -2.41
CA ALA A 201 8.85 -16.05 -2.50
C ALA A 201 8.35 -17.51 -2.44
N LYS A 202 8.97 -18.42 -3.20
CA LYS A 202 8.61 -19.85 -3.21
C LYS A 202 8.89 -20.53 -1.87
N GLU A 203 10.03 -20.22 -1.24
CA GLU A 203 10.40 -20.78 0.06
C GLU A 203 9.41 -20.32 1.15
N LEU A 204 9.11 -19.01 1.23
CA LEU A 204 8.13 -18.44 2.17
C LEU A 204 6.71 -18.97 1.94
N TYR A 205 6.30 -19.11 0.68
CA TYR A 205 5.01 -19.73 0.37
C TYR A 205 4.92 -21.18 0.84
N ASN A 206 5.96 -21.97 0.60
CA ASN A 206 6.01 -23.34 1.07
C ASN A 206 5.99 -23.42 2.60
N PHE A 207 6.67 -22.52 3.29
CA PHE A 207 6.61 -22.39 4.74
C PHE A 207 5.18 -22.08 5.19
N ALA A 208 4.55 -21.02 4.61
CA ALA A 208 3.19 -20.60 4.93
C ALA A 208 2.14 -21.69 4.69
N TYR A 209 2.30 -22.45 3.58
CA TYR A 209 1.35 -23.48 3.17
C TYR A 209 1.44 -24.76 4.02
N ASN A 210 2.65 -25.15 4.45
CA ASN A 210 2.87 -26.39 5.19
C ASN A 210 2.74 -26.22 6.71
N TYR A 211 3.07 -25.05 7.27
CA TYR A 211 3.00 -24.75 8.71
C TYR A 211 1.98 -23.63 8.95
N ARG A 212 0.70 -24.04 9.06
CA ARG A 212 -0.42 -23.10 9.06
C ARG A 212 -0.70 -22.49 10.43
N GLY A 213 -0.88 -21.18 10.48
CA GLY A 213 -1.27 -20.44 11.67
C GLY A 213 -1.35 -18.95 11.41
N ILE A 214 -1.92 -18.21 12.36
CA ILE A 214 -2.09 -16.77 12.32
C ILE A 214 -0.90 -16.11 13.04
N TYR A 215 -0.17 -15.21 12.37
CA TYR A 215 1.06 -14.61 12.90
C TYR A 215 0.86 -13.82 14.19
N SER A 216 -0.29 -13.16 14.37
CA SER A 216 -0.58 -12.41 15.59
C SER A 216 -0.80 -13.31 16.82
N GLN A 217 -1.03 -14.63 16.64
CA GLN A 217 -1.00 -15.60 17.73
C GLN A 217 0.43 -15.99 18.09
N SER A 218 1.34 -16.00 17.13
CA SER A 218 2.75 -16.32 17.31
C SER A 218 3.57 -15.11 17.78
N ILE A 219 3.25 -13.92 17.26
CA ILE A 219 3.85 -12.65 17.64
C ILE A 219 2.78 -11.84 18.39
N SER A 220 2.55 -12.14 19.66
CA SER A 220 1.45 -11.57 20.48
C SER A 220 1.49 -10.03 20.62
N ARG A 221 2.63 -9.39 20.37
CA ARG A 221 2.80 -7.92 20.37
C ARG A 221 2.10 -7.21 19.20
N GLN A 222 1.52 -7.97 18.26
CA GLN A 222 0.76 -7.43 17.12
C GLN A 222 -0.71 -7.20 17.43
N THR A 223 -1.27 -7.84 18.44
CA THR A 223 -2.72 -7.86 18.69
C THR A 223 -3.37 -6.49 18.87
N ASP A 224 -2.60 -5.48 19.31
CA ASP A 224 -3.10 -4.14 19.53
C ASP A 224 -2.99 -3.21 18.32
N TYR A 225 -2.27 -3.63 17.25
CA TYR A 225 -1.97 -2.79 16.08
C TYR A 225 -2.42 -3.41 14.76
N TYR A 226 -1.84 -4.55 14.38
CA TYR A 226 -2.09 -5.23 13.12
C TYR A 226 -2.48 -6.69 13.38
N SER A 227 -3.61 -6.90 14.06
CA SER A 227 -4.13 -8.25 14.35
C SER A 227 -4.78 -8.86 13.11
N SER A 228 -4.36 -10.06 12.75
CA SER A 228 -4.92 -10.81 11.61
C SER A 228 -6.06 -11.74 12.04
N TRP A 229 -7.00 -11.97 11.13
CA TRP A 229 -8.19 -12.80 11.36
C TRP A 229 -8.15 -14.15 10.64
N GLY A 230 -7.24 -14.30 9.69
CA GLY A 230 -7.14 -15.49 8.85
C GLY A 230 -5.83 -15.56 8.09
N TYR A 231 -5.72 -16.47 7.15
CA TYR A 231 -4.55 -16.63 6.30
C TYR A 231 -4.86 -17.28 4.95
N CYS A 232 -6.10 -17.73 4.73
CA CYS A 232 -6.43 -18.47 3.51
C CYS A 232 -6.42 -17.57 2.27
N ASP A 233 -6.77 -16.32 2.43
CA ASP A 233 -6.76 -15.33 1.37
C ASP A 233 -5.33 -14.85 1.05
N GLU A 234 -4.43 -14.71 2.02
CA GLU A 234 -3.00 -14.47 1.77
C GLU A 234 -2.35 -15.65 1.06
N LEU A 235 -2.68 -16.89 1.45
CA LEU A 235 -2.18 -18.08 0.75
C LEU A 235 -2.67 -18.13 -0.71
N ALA A 236 -3.96 -17.86 -0.95
CA ALA A 236 -4.51 -17.80 -2.30
C ALA A 236 -3.87 -16.67 -3.13
N PHE A 237 -3.66 -15.50 -2.50
CA PHE A 237 -3.04 -14.34 -3.14
C PHE A 237 -1.57 -14.60 -3.49
N ALA A 238 -0.81 -15.21 -2.56
CA ALA A 238 0.57 -15.60 -2.80
C ALA A 238 0.72 -16.63 -3.92
N ALA A 239 -0.14 -17.65 -3.92
CA ALA A 239 -0.16 -18.65 -4.99
C ALA A 239 -0.47 -18.01 -6.35
N ALA A 240 -1.44 -17.10 -6.42
CA ALA A 240 -1.77 -16.37 -7.64
C ALA A 240 -0.60 -15.50 -8.13
N TRP A 241 0.10 -14.79 -7.24
CA TRP A 241 1.29 -14.03 -7.60
C TRP A 241 2.46 -14.90 -8.04
N LEU A 242 2.68 -16.05 -7.38
CA LEU A 242 3.69 -17.02 -7.79
C LEU A 242 3.40 -17.59 -9.18
N TYR A 243 2.15 -17.90 -9.49
CA TYR A 243 1.78 -18.28 -10.84
C TYR A 243 2.08 -17.17 -11.85
N ARG A 244 1.66 -15.93 -11.57
CA ARG A 244 1.93 -14.77 -12.45
C ARG A 244 3.44 -14.55 -12.66
N ALA A 245 4.26 -14.80 -11.64
CA ALA A 245 5.71 -14.62 -11.68
C ALA A 245 6.46 -15.76 -12.37
N SER A 246 6.05 -17.02 -12.16
CA SER A 246 6.79 -18.21 -12.62
C SER A 246 6.16 -18.93 -13.82
N GLY A 247 4.84 -18.80 -14.01
CA GLY A 247 4.08 -19.59 -14.99
C GLY A 247 3.85 -21.05 -14.56
N GLU A 248 4.17 -21.43 -13.33
CA GLU A 248 4.02 -22.79 -12.84
C GLU A 248 2.57 -23.11 -12.46
N GLU A 249 1.88 -23.93 -13.23
CA GLU A 249 0.44 -24.24 -13.11
C GLU A 249 0.04 -24.80 -11.74
N ASN A 250 0.95 -25.43 -11.00
CA ASN A 250 0.66 -25.88 -9.64
C ASN A 250 0.22 -24.75 -8.71
N TYR A 251 0.81 -23.55 -8.85
CA TYR A 251 0.42 -22.38 -8.05
C TYR A 251 -0.96 -21.86 -8.45
N TYR A 252 -1.30 -21.88 -9.75
CA TYR A 252 -2.66 -21.54 -10.18
C TYR A 252 -3.69 -22.47 -9.55
N ASN A 253 -3.44 -23.79 -9.62
CA ASN A 253 -4.32 -24.80 -9.07
C ASN A 253 -4.48 -24.66 -7.55
N GLN A 254 -3.40 -24.32 -6.83
CA GLN A 254 -3.46 -24.06 -5.40
C GLN A 254 -4.25 -22.79 -5.07
N ALA A 255 -4.07 -21.70 -5.83
CA ALA A 255 -4.86 -20.48 -5.67
C ALA A 255 -6.35 -20.74 -5.88
N GLU A 256 -6.70 -21.51 -6.92
CA GLU A 256 -8.07 -21.89 -7.24
C GLU A 256 -8.70 -22.79 -6.16
N ASP A 257 -7.97 -23.80 -5.68
CA ASP A 257 -8.43 -24.68 -4.60
C ASP A 257 -8.69 -23.90 -3.31
N LEU A 258 -7.74 -23.04 -2.90
CA LEU A 258 -7.89 -22.17 -1.72
C LEU A 258 -9.08 -21.22 -1.87
N TYR A 259 -9.25 -20.63 -3.06
CA TYR A 259 -10.37 -19.73 -3.35
C TYR A 259 -11.72 -20.44 -3.21
N TYR A 260 -11.90 -21.56 -3.90
CA TYR A 260 -13.18 -22.27 -3.87
C TYR A 260 -13.48 -22.92 -2.52
N THR A 261 -12.45 -23.38 -1.82
CA THR A 261 -12.63 -24.04 -0.51
C THR A 261 -12.92 -23.04 0.60
N HIS A 262 -12.27 -21.85 0.58
CA HIS A 262 -12.29 -20.95 1.74
C HIS A 262 -12.91 -19.57 1.48
N LEU A 263 -12.86 -19.06 0.25
CA LEU A 263 -13.16 -17.64 0.01
C LEU A 263 -14.54 -17.38 -0.63
N THR A 264 -15.22 -18.39 -1.18
CA THR A 264 -16.48 -18.18 -1.89
C THR A 264 -17.69 -17.94 -0.99
N SER A 265 -17.60 -18.27 0.30
CA SER A 265 -18.72 -18.21 1.25
C SER A 265 -19.07 -16.81 1.75
N TYR A 266 -18.21 -15.81 1.51
CA TYR A 266 -18.40 -14.43 1.97
C TYR A 266 -17.99 -13.43 0.89
N LEU A 267 -18.39 -12.18 1.07
CA LEU A 267 -17.91 -11.07 0.27
C LEU A 267 -16.89 -10.29 1.07
N SER A 268 -15.72 -9.97 0.47
CA SER A 268 -14.66 -9.19 1.11
C SER A 268 -15.23 -7.95 1.80
N TRP A 269 -14.78 -7.70 3.02
CA TRP A 269 -15.16 -6.52 3.77
C TRP A 269 -14.55 -5.26 3.16
N ALA A 270 -13.26 -5.32 2.86
CA ALA A 270 -12.51 -4.29 2.13
C ALA A 270 -11.14 -4.88 1.72
N PHE A 271 -10.64 -4.54 0.54
CA PHE A 271 -9.27 -4.89 0.15
C PHE A 271 -8.27 -4.13 1.01
N THR A 272 -7.55 -4.84 1.89
CA THR A 272 -6.63 -4.26 2.88
C THR A 272 -5.40 -5.15 3.11
N TRP A 273 -4.59 -4.79 4.10
CA TRP A 273 -3.45 -5.60 4.53
C TRP A 273 -3.87 -6.96 5.15
N ASP A 274 -5.11 -7.13 5.59
CA ASP A 274 -5.65 -8.34 6.26
C ASP A 274 -6.85 -8.97 5.51
N ASP A 275 -7.27 -8.48 4.35
CA ASP A 275 -8.32 -9.06 3.51
C ASP A 275 -7.90 -8.96 2.04
N LYS A 276 -7.42 -10.07 1.49
CA LYS A 276 -6.90 -10.17 0.12
C LYS A 276 -7.91 -10.69 -0.89
N LYS A 277 -9.09 -11.15 -0.43
CA LYS A 277 -10.03 -11.85 -1.31
C LYS A 277 -10.35 -11.08 -2.60
N ALA A 278 -10.69 -9.80 -2.52
CA ALA A 278 -10.99 -8.99 -3.71
C ALA A 278 -9.76 -8.85 -4.64
N GLY A 279 -8.55 -8.82 -4.05
CA GLY A 279 -7.29 -8.86 -4.79
C GLY A 279 -7.08 -10.19 -5.51
N VAL A 280 -7.37 -11.32 -4.85
CA VAL A 280 -7.33 -12.66 -5.46
C VAL A 280 -8.27 -12.71 -6.67
N GLU A 281 -9.51 -12.26 -6.52
CA GLU A 281 -10.52 -12.25 -7.59
C GLU A 281 -10.05 -11.44 -8.80
N MET A 282 -9.50 -10.24 -8.57
CA MET A 282 -8.98 -9.41 -9.66
C MET A 282 -7.75 -10.02 -10.33
N LEU A 283 -6.81 -10.57 -9.55
CA LEU A 283 -5.58 -11.17 -10.07
C LEU A 283 -5.85 -12.45 -10.86
N MET A 284 -6.73 -13.32 -10.36
CA MET A 284 -7.15 -14.55 -11.05
C MET A 284 -7.88 -14.23 -12.36
N TYR A 285 -8.72 -13.18 -12.35
CA TYR A 285 -9.33 -12.68 -13.59
C TYR A 285 -8.27 -12.22 -14.60
N GLN A 286 -7.30 -11.42 -14.17
CA GLN A 286 -6.23 -10.92 -15.06
C GLN A 286 -5.47 -12.05 -15.76
N MET A 287 -5.17 -13.14 -15.04
CA MET A 287 -4.41 -14.27 -15.56
C MET A 287 -5.20 -15.16 -16.52
N ARG A 288 -6.52 -15.09 -16.52
CA ARG A 288 -7.42 -15.91 -17.36
C ARG A 288 -8.42 -15.07 -18.17
N SER A 289 -8.19 -13.77 -18.31
CA SER A 289 -9.11 -12.83 -18.99
C SER A 289 -9.34 -13.15 -20.46
N GLU A 290 -8.39 -13.82 -21.11
CA GLU A 290 -8.47 -14.21 -22.53
C GLU A 290 -9.28 -15.49 -22.76
N VAL A 291 -9.65 -16.20 -21.69
CA VAL A 291 -10.41 -17.46 -21.73
C VAL A 291 -11.62 -17.39 -20.78
N ASN A 292 -12.67 -18.16 -21.06
CA ASN A 292 -13.88 -18.18 -20.24
C ASN A 292 -13.63 -18.55 -18.75
N ALA A 293 -12.50 -19.15 -18.44
CA ALA A 293 -12.10 -19.46 -17.07
C ALA A 293 -11.95 -18.23 -16.14
N GLY A 294 -11.79 -17.02 -16.71
CA GLY A 294 -11.79 -15.77 -15.95
C GLY A 294 -13.17 -15.27 -15.50
N GLU A 295 -14.27 -15.73 -16.09
CA GLU A 295 -15.62 -15.19 -15.84
C GLU A 295 -16.14 -15.35 -14.40
N PRO A 296 -15.89 -16.45 -13.66
CA PRO A 296 -16.28 -16.55 -12.25
C PRO A 296 -15.64 -15.46 -11.38
N TYR A 297 -14.34 -15.18 -11.59
CA TYR A 297 -13.61 -14.17 -10.86
C TYR A 297 -14.04 -12.76 -11.25
N LYS A 298 -14.33 -12.52 -12.54
CA LYS A 298 -14.91 -11.26 -13.01
C LYS A 298 -16.26 -10.96 -12.35
N SER A 299 -17.11 -11.97 -12.25
CA SER A 299 -18.40 -11.81 -11.58
C SER A 299 -18.23 -11.50 -10.09
N ALA A 300 -17.26 -12.15 -9.43
CA ALA A 300 -16.98 -11.96 -8.01
C ALA A 300 -16.41 -10.58 -7.73
N ILE A 301 -15.38 -10.12 -8.47
CA ILE A 301 -14.81 -8.78 -8.29
C ILE A 301 -15.83 -7.69 -8.65
N LYS A 302 -16.70 -7.89 -9.62
CA LYS A 302 -17.82 -6.96 -9.90
C LYS A 302 -18.77 -6.87 -8.72
N ALA A 303 -19.15 -7.98 -8.11
CA ALA A 303 -19.99 -7.99 -6.92
C ALA A 303 -19.35 -7.24 -5.75
N TYR A 304 -18.03 -7.35 -5.57
CA TYR A 304 -17.28 -6.55 -4.61
C TYR A 304 -17.34 -5.06 -4.96
N LEU A 305 -16.93 -4.68 -6.17
CA LEU A 305 -16.87 -3.28 -6.60
C LEU A 305 -18.26 -2.62 -6.58
N ASP A 306 -19.31 -3.32 -6.98
CA ASP A 306 -20.68 -2.78 -6.98
C ASP A 306 -21.16 -2.39 -5.58
N LYS A 307 -20.68 -3.04 -4.51
CA LYS A 307 -20.97 -2.62 -3.13
C LYS A 307 -20.36 -1.27 -2.77
N TRP A 308 -19.26 -0.90 -3.41
CA TRP A 308 -18.57 0.36 -3.16
C TRP A 308 -19.12 1.52 -3.98
N LEU A 309 -19.97 1.25 -4.97
CA LEU A 309 -20.64 2.30 -5.74
C LEU A 309 -21.80 2.95 -4.95
N PRO A 310 -22.20 4.18 -5.31
CA PRO A 310 -23.39 4.81 -4.72
C PRO A 310 -24.61 3.88 -4.82
N GLY A 311 -25.26 3.62 -3.69
CA GLY A 311 -26.39 2.70 -3.58
C GLY A 311 -26.02 1.22 -3.41
N GLY A 312 -24.73 0.87 -3.41
CA GLY A 312 -24.24 -0.51 -3.25
C GLY A 312 -24.22 -1.04 -1.82
N GLY A 313 -24.53 -0.20 -0.82
CA GLY A 313 -24.70 -0.61 0.58
C GLY A 313 -23.61 -0.08 1.53
N ILE A 314 -22.50 0.49 1.02
CA ILE A 314 -21.53 1.22 1.84
C ILE A 314 -21.91 2.71 1.85
N SER A 315 -21.81 3.34 3.01
CA SER A 315 -22.17 4.75 3.19
C SER A 315 -21.23 5.68 2.42
N TYR A 316 -21.77 6.81 1.98
CA TYR A 316 -21.02 7.90 1.40
C TYR A 316 -21.11 9.13 2.30
N THR A 317 -20.00 9.87 2.40
CA THR A 317 -20.03 11.19 3.04
C THR A 317 -20.82 12.19 2.17
N PRO A 318 -21.32 13.31 2.74
CA PRO A 318 -22.03 14.32 1.97
C PRO A 318 -21.27 14.85 0.74
N LYS A 319 -19.94 14.88 0.77
CA LYS A 319 -19.10 15.33 -0.34
C LYS A 319 -18.67 14.22 -1.29
N GLY A 320 -19.08 12.98 -1.05
CA GLY A 320 -18.94 11.88 -2.00
C GLY A 320 -17.76 10.93 -1.77
N LEU A 321 -17.14 10.91 -0.59
CA LEU A 321 -16.21 9.83 -0.21
C LEU A 321 -17.00 8.57 0.15
N VAL A 322 -16.63 7.41 -0.40
CA VAL A 322 -17.11 6.14 0.13
C VAL A 322 -16.46 5.88 1.49
N TRP A 323 -17.29 5.77 2.55
CA TRP A 323 -16.82 5.74 3.93
C TRP A 323 -17.07 4.38 4.57
N ARG A 324 -16.00 3.61 4.82
CA ARG A 324 -16.08 2.24 5.31
C ARG A 324 -15.84 2.10 6.81
N SER A 325 -14.93 2.91 7.37
CA SER A 325 -14.54 2.89 8.78
C SER A 325 -13.96 4.23 9.19
N GLU A 326 -14.02 4.56 10.48
CA GLU A 326 -13.45 5.79 11.02
C GLU A 326 -11.91 5.80 11.06
N TRP A 327 -11.29 4.63 11.17
CA TRP A 327 -9.84 4.52 11.25
C TRP A 327 -9.25 4.38 9.87
N GLY A 328 -8.64 5.46 9.37
CA GLY A 328 -8.05 5.47 8.03
C GLY A 328 -9.09 5.34 6.92
N SER A 329 -10.15 6.14 6.94
CA SER A 329 -11.26 6.07 5.99
C SER A 329 -10.81 6.13 4.53
N LEU A 330 -9.77 6.93 4.24
CA LEU A 330 -9.24 7.11 2.89
C LEU A 330 -8.50 5.88 2.37
N ARG A 331 -7.85 5.09 3.24
CA ARG A 331 -7.16 3.86 2.85
C ARG A 331 -8.08 2.89 2.13
N TYR A 332 -9.27 2.65 2.67
CA TYR A 332 -10.24 1.72 2.11
C TYR A 332 -10.76 2.18 0.74
N ALA A 333 -11.04 3.48 0.63
CA ALA A 333 -11.46 4.08 -0.62
C ALA A 333 -10.35 4.04 -1.69
N ALA A 334 -9.10 4.29 -1.29
CA ALA A 334 -7.93 4.27 -2.18
C ALA A 334 -7.63 2.86 -2.70
N ASN A 335 -7.62 1.85 -1.83
CA ASN A 335 -7.38 0.47 -2.22
C ASN A 335 -8.47 -0.05 -3.17
N THR A 336 -9.74 0.30 -2.91
CA THR A 336 -10.83 -0.06 -3.81
C THR A 336 -10.78 0.73 -5.12
N ALA A 337 -10.36 2.00 -5.08
CA ALA A 337 -10.14 2.79 -6.29
C ALA A 337 -9.04 2.19 -7.19
N PHE A 338 -7.99 1.60 -6.60
CA PHE A 338 -6.98 0.88 -7.35
C PHE A 338 -7.57 -0.35 -8.07
N LEU A 339 -8.34 -1.21 -7.35
CA LEU A 339 -9.01 -2.36 -7.99
C LEU A 339 -10.00 -1.91 -9.09
N ALA A 340 -10.70 -0.80 -8.87
CA ALA A 340 -11.59 -0.22 -9.88
C ALA A 340 -10.82 0.33 -11.09
N GLY A 341 -9.62 0.88 -10.88
CA GLY A 341 -8.68 1.28 -11.94
C GLY A 341 -8.22 0.08 -12.79
N LEU A 342 -7.91 -1.05 -12.15
CA LEU A 342 -7.61 -2.29 -12.85
C LEU A 342 -8.85 -2.78 -13.64
N ALA A 343 -10.03 -2.79 -13.04
CA ALA A 343 -11.25 -3.15 -13.73
C ALA A 343 -11.52 -2.25 -14.96
N CYS A 344 -11.22 -0.95 -14.84
CA CYS A 344 -11.29 0.00 -15.95
C CYS A 344 -10.30 -0.36 -17.07
N LYS A 345 -9.04 -0.67 -16.74
CA LYS A 345 -8.02 -1.12 -17.70
C LYS A 345 -8.46 -2.35 -18.49
N TYR A 346 -9.14 -3.27 -17.83
CA TYR A 346 -9.66 -4.51 -18.43
C TYR A 346 -11.07 -4.36 -19.03
N ASN A 347 -11.49 -3.13 -19.34
CA ASN A 347 -12.74 -2.81 -20.03
C ASN A 347 -14.00 -3.35 -19.32
N PHE A 348 -14.04 -3.23 -18.01
CA PHE A 348 -15.27 -3.37 -17.26
C PHE A 348 -16.14 -2.13 -17.51
N GLU A 349 -17.33 -2.04 -16.88
CA GLU A 349 -18.23 -0.92 -17.10
C GLU A 349 -17.61 0.43 -16.65
N ALA A 350 -17.92 1.49 -17.39
CA ALA A 350 -17.42 2.84 -17.14
C ALA A 350 -17.67 3.38 -15.71
N LYS A 351 -18.65 2.81 -14.99
CA LYS A 351 -18.94 3.15 -13.59
C LYS A 351 -17.73 2.94 -12.66
N TYR A 352 -16.88 1.94 -12.94
CA TYR A 352 -15.67 1.67 -12.15
C TYR A 352 -14.56 2.68 -12.44
N CYS A 353 -14.40 3.09 -13.70
CA CYS A 353 -13.49 4.20 -14.06
C CYS A 353 -13.89 5.50 -13.34
N ASN A 354 -15.19 5.82 -13.35
CA ASN A 354 -15.72 6.99 -12.67
C ASN A 354 -15.50 6.91 -11.15
N PHE A 355 -15.76 5.75 -10.55
CA PHE A 355 -15.52 5.54 -9.12
C PHE A 355 -14.05 5.76 -8.75
N ALA A 356 -13.11 5.14 -9.47
CA ALA A 356 -11.69 5.31 -9.23
C ALA A 356 -11.28 6.78 -9.29
N ARG A 357 -11.69 7.49 -10.36
CA ARG A 357 -11.44 8.92 -10.54
C ARG A 357 -12.03 9.75 -9.40
N ASP A 358 -13.31 9.58 -9.10
CA ASP A 358 -14.02 10.44 -8.17
C ASP A 358 -13.48 10.31 -6.73
N GLN A 359 -13.10 9.08 -6.30
CA GLN A 359 -12.50 8.85 -4.99
C GLN A 359 -11.09 9.44 -4.88
N ILE A 360 -10.23 9.24 -5.88
CA ILE A 360 -8.89 9.83 -5.86
C ILE A 360 -8.94 11.35 -5.97
N GLN A 361 -9.79 11.91 -6.83
CA GLN A 361 -9.95 13.37 -6.93
C GLN A 361 -10.51 13.97 -5.63
N TYR A 362 -11.37 13.25 -4.88
CA TYR A 362 -11.78 13.66 -3.55
C TYR A 362 -10.56 13.82 -2.62
N MET A 363 -9.68 12.81 -2.59
CA MET A 363 -8.46 12.83 -1.76
C MET A 363 -7.50 13.97 -2.15
N LEU A 364 -7.43 14.31 -3.43
CA LEU A 364 -6.59 15.38 -3.96
C LEU A 364 -7.17 16.78 -3.76
N GLY A 365 -8.43 16.89 -3.29
CA GLY A 365 -9.02 18.17 -2.91
C GLY A 365 -10.09 18.72 -3.85
N SER A 366 -10.67 17.91 -4.77
CA SER A 366 -11.78 18.36 -5.65
C SER A 366 -13.01 18.84 -4.88
N ARG A 367 -13.12 18.53 -3.58
CA ARG A 367 -14.24 18.90 -2.71
C ARG A 367 -13.86 19.93 -1.64
N GLY A 368 -12.81 20.73 -1.89
CA GLY A 368 -12.49 21.92 -1.10
C GLY A 368 -11.17 21.82 -0.31
N ARG A 369 -10.76 20.62 0.13
CA ARG A 369 -9.43 20.41 0.74
C ARG A 369 -8.80 19.11 0.26
N SER A 370 -7.47 19.10 0.19
CA SER A 370 -6.67 17.90 -0.02
C SER A 370 -6.48 17.15 1.29
N PHE A 371 -6.31 15.82 1.18
CA PHE A 371 -5.90 14.93 2.27
C PHE A 371 -4.50 14.36 2.05
N VAL A 372 -3.76 14.95 1.11
CA VAL A 372 -2.37 14.59 0.77
C VAL A 372 -1.44 15.69 1.24
N VAL A 373 -0.53 15.35 2.14
CA VAL A 373 0.42 16.32 2.71
C VAL A 373 1.28 16.95 1.61
N GLY A 374 1.35 18.28 1.62
CA GLY A 374 2.15 19.04 0.65
C GLY A 374 1.60 19.05 -0.78
N PHE A 375 0.34 18.66 -1.00
CA PHE A 375 -0.30 18.70 -2.32
C PHE A 375 -1.73 19.25 -2.28
N GLY A 376 -2.10 20.04 -3.29
CA GLY A 376 -3.45 20.53 -3.51
C GLY A 376 -3.83 21.70 -2.61
N ASN A 377 -5.14 21.95 -2.50
CA ASN A 377 -5.67 23.06 -1.73
C ASN A 377 -5.87 22.69 -0.25
N ASN A 378 -5.43 23.54 0.67
CA ASN A 378 -5.57 23.37 2.11
C ASN A 378 -5.15 21.94 2.57
N PRO A 379 -3.92 21.48 2.26
CA PRO A 379 -3.46 20.13 2.61
C PRO A 379 -3.27 19.98 4.11
N PRO A 380 -3.20 18.74 4.64
CA PRO A 380 -2.83 18.49 6.03
C PRO A 380 -1.42 19.03 6.32
N THR A 381 -1.25 19.64 7.47
CA THR A 381 0.01 20.20 7.96
C THR A 381 0.50 19.55 9.25
N GLN A 382 -0.38 18.80 9.93
CA GLN A 382 -0.13 18.15 11.21
C GLN A 382 -0.32 16.62 11.15
N PRO A 383 0.30 15.90 10.17
CA PRO A 383 0.20 14.45 10.18
C PRO A 383 0.83 13.87 11.46
N ASN A 384 0.24 12.79 12.00
CA ASN A 384 0.82 12.04 13.09
C ASN A 384 2.04 11.26 12.61
N HIS A 385 3.19 11.92 12.60
CA HIS A 385 4.46 11.37 12.12
C HIS A 385 5.63 11.97 12.90
N ARG A 386 6.33 11.12 13.65
CA ARG A 386 7.41 11.55 14.54
C ARG A 386 8.47 12.36 13.84
N SER A 387 9.10 11.81 12.81
CA SER A 387 10.21 12.45 12.13
C SER A 387 9.85 13.83 11.57
N SER A 388 8.67 13.97 10.93
CA SER A 388 8.29 15.27 10.35
C SER A 388 7.81 16.30 11.38
N SER A 389 7.43 15.86 12.59
CA SER A 389 7.04 16.77 13.69
C SER A 389 8.23 17.35 14.43
N CYS A 390 9.43 16.82 14.21
CA CYS A 390 10.65 17.28 14.85
C CYS A 390 11.30 18.43 14.08
N PRO A 391 11.86 19.45 14.77
CA PRO A 391 12.69 20.47 14.14
C PRO A 391 14.00 19.86 13.62
N ASP A 392 14.80 20.66 12.89
CA ASP A 392 16.11 20.23 12.45
C ASP A 392 17.08 20.01 13.62
N LEU A 393 18.01 19.06 13.47
CA LEU A 393 19.11 18.89 14.39
C LEU A 393 19.97 20.19 14.45
N PRO A 394 20.50 20.56 15.62
CA PRO A 394 20.56 19.81 16.88
C PRO A 394 19.41 20.11 17.88
N ALA A 395 18.32 20.72 17.44
CA ALA A 395 17.20 21.01 18.35
C ALA A 395 16.60 19.72 18.92
N SER A 396 16.22 19.71 20.20
CA SER A 396 15.54 18.58 20.85
C SER A 396 14.17 18.31 20.22
N CYS A 397 13.73 17.06 20.29
CA CYS A 397 12.38 16.67 19.90
C CYS A 397 11.77 15.71 20.91
N GLY A 398 10.54 15.98 21.34
CA GLY A 398 9.86 15.20 22.37
C GLY A 398 8.36 15.42 22.36
N TRP A 399 7.73 15.22 23.52
CA TRP A 399 6.29 15.39 23.68
C TRP A 399 5.81 16.83 23.50
N ASP A 400 6.67 17.84 23.66
CA ASP A 400 6.33 19.23 23.40
C ASP A 400 6.00 19.44 21.93
N GLU A 401 6.73 18.81 21.01
CA GLU A 401 6.45 18.82 19.56
C GLU A 401 5.19 18.04 19.22
N TYR A 402 4.87 16.98 19.97
CA TYR A 402 3.57 16.28 19.80
C TYR A 402 2.39 17.17 20.15
N TYR A 403 2.47 17.90 21.27
CA TYR A 403 1.39 18.76 21.75
C TYR A 403 1.39 20.16 21.14
N PHE A 404 2.40 20.49 20.34
CA PHE A 404 2.45 21.79 19.66
C PHE A 404 1.25 21.94 18.71
N ASP A 405 0.42 22.97 18.92
CA ASP A 405 -0.70 23.31 18.06
C ASP A 405 -0.23 24.17 16.88
N GLY A 406 0.26 23.52 15.86
CA GLY A 406 0.81 24.16 14.66
C GLY A 406 1.36 23.15 13.66
N PRO A 407 1.70 23.60 12.45
CA PRO A 407 2.25 22.74 11.40
C PRO A 407 3.48 21.96 11.86
N ASN A 408 3.67 20.76 11.35
CA ASN A 408 4.93 20.05 11.50
C ASN A 408 6.06 20.89 10.87
N PRO A 409 7.24 21.00 11.51
CA PRO A 409 8.37 21.71 10.96
C PRO A 409 8.82 21.17 9.59
N GLN A 410 8.66 19.86 9.38
CA GLN A 410 9.02 19.18 8.15
C GLN A 410 7.77 18.76 7.37
N THR A 411 7.81 18.89 6.06
CA THR A 411 6.71 18.43 5.20
C THR A 411 6.91 16.99 4.79
N LEU A 412 6.02 16.09 5.26
CA LEU A 412 5.98 14.69 4.82
C LEU A 412 5.25 14.59 3.47
N TYR A 413 5.93 15.01 2.41
CA TYR A 413 5.33 15.07 1.07
C TYR A 413 4.67 13.77 0.64
N GLY A 414 3.46 13.87 0.11
CA GLY A 414 2.74 12.78 -0.52
C GLY A 414 2.06 11.80 0.45
N ALA A 415 2.19 11.99 1.77
CA ALA A 415 1.48 11.17 2.74
C ALA A 415 -0.03 11.36 2.63
N LEU A 416 -0.77 10.27 2.42
CA LEU A 416 -2.23 10.25 2.57
C LEU A 416 -2.55 10.08 4.06
N VAL A 417 -3.26 11.04 4.65
CA VAL A 417 -3.70 10.95 6.04
C VAL A 417 -4.91 10.02 6.19
N GLY A 418 -5.25 9.65 7.41
CA GLY A 418 -6.39 8.78 7.72
C GLY A 418 -7.71 9.22 7.10
N GLY A 419 -7.98 10.53 7.11
CA GLY A 419 -9.12 11.13 6.42
C GLY A 419 -10.28 11.57 7.32
N PRO A 420 -11.38 12.03 6.74
CA PRO A 420 -12.49 12.62 7.46
C PRO A 420 -13.39 11.58 8.14
N ASP A 421 -14.26 12.08 9.03
CA ASP A 421 -15.37 11.31 9.54
C ASP A 421 -16.48 11.11 8.47
N GLN A 422 -17.57 10.44 8.86
CA GLN A 422 -18.68 10.14 7.96
C GLN A 422 -19.44 11.40 7.48
N LEU A 423 -19.24 12.55 8.12
CA LEU A 423 -19.87 13.82 7.83
C LEU A 423 -18.94 14.81 7.09
N ASP A 424 -17.77 14.32 6.60
CA ASP A 424 -16.71 15.13 5.99
C ASP A 424 -16.01 16.11 6.96
N ASN A 425 -16.14 15.92 8.27
CA ASN A 425 -15.36 16.70 9.23
C ASN A 425 -13.94 16.15 9.33
N TYR A 426 -12.97 17.05 9.33
CA TYR A 426 -11.55 16.74 9.46
C TYR A 426 -10.87 17.83 10.27
N ALA A 427 -10.24 17.42 11.35
CA ALA A 427 -9.37 18.26 12.16
C ALA A 427 -7.91 17.97 11.80
N ASP A 428 -7.18 18.98 11.34
CA ASP A 428 -5.74 18.86 11.09
C ASP A 428 -5.03 18.96 12.46
N ASN A 429 -4.98 17.83 13.16
CA ASN A 429 -4.46 17.72 14.52
C ASN A 429 -3.65 16.43 14.67
N ARG A 430 -2.37 16.56 14.89
CA ARG A 430 -1.41 15.47 15.08
C ARG A 430 -1.82 14.46 16.17
N ALA A 431 -2.53 14.88 17.18
CA ALA A 431 -3.01 14.02 18.27
C ALA A 431 -4.22 13.15 17.88
N ASP A 432 -4.93 13.47 16.80
CA ASP A 432 -6.02 12.64 16.29
C ASP A 432 -5.48 11.49 15.41
N ASN A 433 -5.23 10.36 16.04
CA ASN A 433 -4.69 9.17 15.36
C ASN A 433 -5.63 8.55 14.32
N LYS A 434 -6.93 8.81 14.35
CA LYS A 434 -7.87 8.27 13.37
C LYS A 434 -7.82 9.03 12.07
N GLN A 435 -7.78 10.36 12.16
CA GLN A 435 -7.85 11.24 11.00
C GLN A 435 -6.47 11.59 10.43
N ASN A 436 -5.44 11.69 11.28
CA ASN A 436 -4.13 12.21 10.89
C ASN A 436 -2.99 11.18 10.88
N SER A 437 -3.27 9.90 11.18
CA SER A 437 -2.28 8.83 10.97
C SER A 437 -1.86 8.74 9.51
N VAL A 438 -0.60 8.38 9.32
CA VAL A 438 0.01 8.07 8.03
C VAL A 438 0.69 6.71 8.12
N ALA A 439 0.51 5.87 7.10
CA ALA A 439 1.07 4.52 7.09
C ALA A 439 1.38 4.06 5.65
N CYS A 440 2.30 3.10 5.52
CA CYS A 440 2.65 2.55 4.22
C CYS A 440 1.43 1.97 3.49
N ASP A 441 0.57 1.25 4.21
CA ASP A 441 -0.66 0.67 3.66
C ASP A 441 -1.75 1.70 3.32
N TYR A 442 -1.65 2.94 3.82
CA TYR A 442 -2.54 4.03 3.40
C TYR A 442 -2.18 4.55 2.02
N ASN A 443 -0.88 4.65 1.73
CA ASN A 443 -0.37 5.20 0.48
C ASN A 443 -0.33 4.20 -0.68
N ALA A 444 -0.23 2.88 -0.43
CA ALA A 444 0.02 1.90 -1.47
C ALA A 444 -1.10 1.86 -2.54
N GLY A 445 -2.35 1.71 -2.10
CA GLY A 445 -3.49 1.76 -3.01
C GLY A 445 -3.73 3.13 -3.62
N PHE A 446 -3.46 4.20 -2.87
CA PHE A 446 -3.54 5.57 -3.37
C PHE A 446 -2.55 5.80 -4.51
N GLN A 447 -1.26 5.49 -4.33
CA GLN A 447 -0.23 5.63 -5.37
C GLN A 447 -0.58 4.84 -6.62
N SER A 448 -0.97 3.57 -6.45
CA SER A 448 -1.30 2.68 -7.57
C SER A 448 -2.58 3.11 -8.31
N ALA A 449 -3.58 3.67 -7.59
CA ALA A 449 -4.76 4.26 -8.21
C ALA A 449 -4.44 5.56 -8.96
N VAL A 450 -3.55 6.41 -8.44
CA VAL A 450 -3.08 7.61 -9.14
C VAL A 450 -2.36 7.23 -10.44
N ALA A 451 -1.52 6.17 -10.42
CA ALA A 451 -0.89 5.65 -11.62
C ALA A 451 -1.92 5.17 -12.65
N ALA A 452 -2.96 4.45 -12.19
CA ALA A 452 -4.06 4.02 -13.03
C ALA A 452 -4.77 5.21 -13.70
N LEU A 453 -5.12 6.24 -12.95
CA LEU A 453 -5.79 7.43 -13.50
C LEU A 453 -4.92 8.15 -14.52
N LYS A 454 -3.61 8.29 -14.24
CA LYS A 454 -2.67 8.92 -15.16
C LYS A 454 -2.56 8.17 -16.47
N GLU A 455 -2.38 6.84 -16.44
CA GLU A 455 -2.20 6.02 -17.64
C GLU A 455 -3.48 5.91 -18.47
N LEU A 456 -4.65 5.83 -17.81
CA LEU A 456 -5.96 5.72 -18.46
C LEU A 456 -6.52 7.08 -18.91
N GLY A 457 -5.89 8.20 -18.57
CA GLY A 457 -6.34 9.53 -18.94
C GLY A 457 -7.65 9.97 -18.26
N LEU A 458 -7.88 9.57 -17.00
CA LEU A 458 -9.10 9.78 -16.22
C LEU A 458 -9.06 11.00 -15.29
#